data_07dfba74ce46d6da4a710e7f7feb9209
#
_entry.id   07dfba74ce46d6da4a710e7f7feb9209
#
_cell.length_a   1.000
_cell.length_b   1.000
_cell.length_c   1.000
_cell.angle_alpha   90.00
_cell.angle_beta   90.00
_cell.angle_gamma   90.00
#
_symmetry.space_group_name_H-M   'P 1'
#
loop_
_entity.id
_entity.type
_entity.pdbx_description
1 polymer ?
#
loop_
_entity_poly.entity_id
_entity_poly.type
_entity_poly.pdbx_seq_one_letter_code
_entity_poly.pdbx_strand_id
1 'polypeptide(L)'
;NRLLAYRDTIYPQFATHNAYTASVIIELAGDDKQGFEFQCLHGMGDTLYDQVVSEEQIQCRVYAPVGVHEDLLAYLVRRLLENGANSSFVNAIVDDSKPVEALLEDPVEKTQRLTYRYNKQIQQASDLYAPERVNSKGLDITDLNTVNTLKYSLSRWAEQYQIDTSAVPEGAV
;
A
#
# COMPACT_ATOMS: atom_id res chain seq x y z
N ASN A 1 16.20 3.01 3.75
CA ASN A 1 17.40 3.80 4.04
C ASN A 1 17.19 4.82 5.17
N ARG A 2 16.18 5.74 5.10
CA ARG A 2 15.95 6.75 6.14
C ARG A 2 15.67 6.15 7.52
N LEU A 3 14.86 5.11 7.64
CA LEU A 3 14.55 4.48 8.92
C LEU A 3 15.81 3.91 9.59
N LEU A 4 16.66 3.25 8.82
CA LEU A 4 17.93 2.72 9.35
C LEU A 4 18.89 3.84 9.80
N ALA A 5 18.87 5.01 9.17
CA ALA A 5 19.68 6.15 9.57
C ALA A 5 19.25 6.78 10.90
N TYR A 6 18.04 6.48 11.40
CA TYR A 6 17.51 7.01 12.65
C TYR A 6 17.39 5.95 13.75
N ARG A 7 18.14 4.84 13.66
CA ARG A 7 18.11 3.74 14.65
C ARG A 7 18.40 4.18 16.10
N ASP A 8 19.14 5.25 16.29
CA ASP A 8 19.39 5.83 17.62
C ASP A 8 18.15 6.44 18.27
N THR A 9 17.13 6.78 17.46
CA THR A 9 15.94 7.48 17.93
C THR A 9 14.68 6.62 17.82
N ILE A 10 14.63 5.75 16.82
CA ILE A 10 13.50 4.85 16.54
C ILE A 10 14.01 3.42 16.43
N TYR A 11 13.14 2.46 16.67
CA TYR A 11 13.42 1.04 16.46
C TYR A 11 12.64 0.55 15.24
N PRO A 12 13.26 0.49 14.03
CA PRO A 12 12.58 0.04 12.81
C PRO A 12 12.18 -1.43 12.90
N GLN A 13 10.96 -1.71 12.44
CA GLN A 13 10.41 -3.06 12.36
C GLN A 13 9.96 -3.30 10.93
N PHE A 14 10.60 -4.22 10.22
CA PHE A 14 10.38 -4.48 8.81
C PHE A 14 9.57 -5.77 8.62
N ALA A 15 8.31 -5.64 8.25
CA ALA A 15 7.45 -6.77 7.92
C ALA A 15 7.50 -7.01 6.40
N THR A 16 8.04 -8.16 5.98
CA THR A 16 8.10 -8.54 4.56
C THR A 16 8.21 -10.06 4.42
N HIS A 17 7.66 -10.62 3.34
CA HIS A 17 7.89 -12.00 2.92
C HIS A 17 8.66 -12.07 1.59
N ASN A 18 9.17 -10.93 1.13
CA ASN A 18 9.94 -10.81 -0.10
C ASN A 18 11.43 -10.85 0.22
N ALA A 19 12.12 -11.92 -0.19
CA ALA A 19 13.54 -12.11 0.08
C ALA A 19 14.40 -10.98 -0.51
N TYR A 20 14.06 -10.45 -1.69
CA TYR A 20 14.77 -9.30 -2.28
C TYR A 20 14.70 -8.08 -1.35
N THR A 21 13.51 -7.78 -0.83
CA THR A 21 13.33 -6.66 0.12
C THR A 21 14.12 -6.89 1.40
N ALA A 22 14.11 -8.11 1.94
CA ALA A 22 14.89 -8.46 3.13
C ALA A 22 16.40 -8.28 2.88
N SER A 23 16.92 -8.78 1.76
CA SER A 23 18.33 -8.64 1.38
C SER A 23 18.74 -7.17 1.21
N VAL A 24 17.90 -6.35 0.58
CA VAL A 24 18.16 -4.90 0.45
C VAL A 24 18.23 -4.21 1.82
N ILE A 25 17.38 -4.60 2.77
CA ILE A 25 17.41 -4.04 4.13
C ILE A 25 18.70 -4.45 4.85
N ILE A 26 19.10 -5.71 4.73
CA ILE A 26 20.33 -6.25 5.33
C ILE A 26 21.55 -5.52 4.77
N GLU A 27 21.63 -5.37 3.43
CA GLU A 27 22.70 -4.66 2.75
C GLU A 27 22.76 -3.18 3.19
N LEU A 28 21.63 -2.51 3.28
CA LEU A 28 21.55 -1.11 3.73
C LEU A 28 21.88 -0.93 5.22
N ALA A 29 21.71 -1.98 6.03
CA ALA A 29 22.11 -1.97 7.43
C ALA A 29 23.65 -2.02 7.60
N GLY A 30 24.35 -2.61 6.63
CA GLY A 30 25.80 -2.79 6.66
C GLY A 30 26.24 -3.77 7.73
N ASP A 31 27.41 -3.53 8.31
CA ASP A 31 28.00 -4.42 9.34
C ASP A 31 27.27 -4.34 10.68
N ASP A 32 26.66 -3.20 10.99
CA ASP A 32 25.87 -3.01 12.22
C ASP A 32 24.41 -3.46 11.98
N LYS A 33 24.13 -4.69 12.37
CA LYS A 33 22.81 -5.32 12.25
C LYS A 33 21.96 -5.19 13.53
N GLN A 34 22.30 -4.25 14.41
CA GLN A 34 21.58 -3.98 15.65
C GLN A 34 20.57 -2.82 15.47
N GLY A 35 19.65 -2.70 16.42
CA GLY A 35 18.73 -1.56 16.48
C GLY A 35 17.54 -1.62 15.51
N PHE A 36 17.26 -2.78 14.93
CA PHE A 36 16.06 -3.07 14.16
C PHE A 36 15.69 -4.54 14.20
N GLU A 37 14.51 -4.90 13.74
CA GLU A 37 14.08 -6.28 13.63
C GLU A 37 13.28 -6.50 12.34
N PHE A 38 13.23 -7.75 11.91
CA PHE A 38 12.22 -8.19 10.95
C PHE A 38 10.96 -8.67 11.67
N GLN A 39 9.85 -8.69 10.92
CA GLN A 39 8.60 -9.26 11.42
C GLN A 39 8.02 -10.20 10.36
N CYS A 40 7.52 -11.35 10.79
CA CYS A 40 6.80 -12.27 9.94
C CYS A 40 5.48 -12.70 10.59
N LEU A 41 4.50 -12.99 9.75
CA LEU A 41 3.25 -13.58 10.19
C LEU A 41 3.46 -15.07 10.46
N HIS A 42 2.97 -15.56 11.58
CA HIS A 42 3.02 -16.98 11.93
C HIS A 42 2.53 -17.88 10.79
N GLY A 43 3.34 -18.88 10.44
CA GLY A 43 3.07 -19.80 9.34
C GLY A 43 3.39 -19.26 7.94
N MET A 44 4.11 -18.13 7.84
CA MET A 44 4.51 -17.54 6.59
C MET A 44 5.97 -17.09 6.63
N GLY A 45 6.74 -17.46 5.57
CA GLY A 45 8.12 -17.01 5.43
C GLY A 45 9.14 -17.70 6.34
N ASP A 46 8.80 -18.82 6.95
CA ASP A 46 9.63 -19.53 7.92
C ASP A 46 11.03 -19.80 7.34
N THR A 47 11.14 -20.37 6.14
CA THR A 47 12.44 -20.66 5.49
C THR A 47 13.30 -19.42 5.29
N LEU A 48 12.73 -18.30 4.92
CA LEU A 48 13.43 -17.03 4.75
C LEU A 48 13.97 -16.54 6.10
N TYR A 49 13.14 -16.56 7.12
CA TYR A 49 13.50 -16.01 8.42
C TYR A 49 14.38 -16.94 9.26
N ASP A 50 14.31 -18.25 9.03
CA ASP A 50 15.31 -19.19 9.58
C ASP A 50 16.72 -18.83 9.09
N GLN A 51 16.89 -18.50 7.81
CA GLN A 51 18.18 -18.04 7.27
C GLN A 51 18.58 -16.68 7.83
N VAL A 52 17.68 -15.69 7.85
CA VAL A 52 17.96 -14.34 8.37
C VAL A 52 18.41 -14.38 9.83
N VAL A 53 17.77 -15.20 10.65
CA VAL A 53 18.12 -15.32 12.07
C VAL A 53 19.43 -16.11 12.27
N SER A 54 19.60 -17.22 11.54
CA SER A 54 20.77 -18.10 11.73
C SER A 54 22.05 -17.55 11.11
N GLU A 55 21.97 -16.96 9.90
CA GLU A 55 23.15 -16.53 9.14
C GLU A 55 23.48 -15.05 9.39
N GLU A 56 22.44 -14.19 9.41
CA GLU A 56 22.62 -12.76 9.54
C GLU A 56 22.54 -12.26 11.00
N GLN A 57 22.14 -13.12 11.95
CA GLN A 57 22.01 -12.81 13.38
C GLN A 57 21.07 -11.61 13.66
N ILE A 58 20.09 -11.37 12.77
CA ILE A 58 19.09 -10.31 12.92
C ILE A 58 17.84 -10.90 13.56
N GLN A 59 17.27 -10.19 14.52
CA GLN A 59 16.07 -10.63 15.22
C GLN A 59 14.86 -10.64 14.26
N CYS A 60 14.04 -11.68 14.38
CA CYS A 60 12.74 -11.75 13.72
C CYS A 60 11.64 -11.95 14.76
N ARG A 61 10.65 -11.08 14.76
CA ARG A 61 9.45 -11.18 15.59
C ARG A 61 8.35 -11.87 14.83
N VAL A 62 7.91 -13.01 15.30
CA VAL A 62 6.72 -13.70 14.76
C VAL A 62 5.49 -13.14 15.43
N TYR A 63 4.50 -12.71 14.63
CA TYR A 63 3.21 -12.24 15.13
C TYR A 63 2.07 -13.09 14.56
N ALA A 64 1.00 -13.19 15.33
CA ALA A 64 -0.24 -13.85 14.92
C ALA A 64 -1.44 -13.00 15.35
N PRO A 65 -2.46 -12.88 14.50
CA PRO A 65 -3.70 -12.26 14.92
C PRO A 65 -4.41 -13.16 15.95
N VAL A 66 -4.98 -12.55 16.97
CA VAL A 66 -5.77 -13.24 18.01
C VAL A 66 -7.16 -12.62 18.04
N GLY A 67 -8.20 -13.47 17.96
CA GLY A 67 -9.59 -13.05 17.97
C GLY A 67 -10.54 -14.19 17.60
N VAL A 68 -11.82 -13.90 17.57
CA VAL A 68 -12.83 -14.83 17.07
C VAL A 68 -12.80 -14.90 15.55
N HIS A 69 -13.29 -15.99 14.96
CA HIS A 69 -13.21 -16.21 13.52
C HIS A 69 -13.88 -15.09 12.68
N GLU A 70 -14.93 -14.48 13.20
CA GLU A 70 -15.67 -13.39 12.54
C GLU A 70 -14.78 -12.15 12.32
N ASP A 71 -13.96 -11.80 13.32
CA ASP A 71 -13.03 -10.68 13.25
C ASP A 71 -11.80 -11.01 12.40
N LEU A 72 -11.35 -12.27 12.47
CA LEU A 72 -10.13 -12.70 11.80
C LEU A 72 -10.31 -13.06 10.34
N LEU A 73 -11.52 -13.43 9.92
CA LEU A 73 -11.78 -13.92 8.56
C LEU A 73 -11.31 -12.94 7.49
N ALA A 74 -11.68 -11.68 7.61
CA ALA A 74 -11.29 -10.65 6.63
C ALA A 74 -9.77 -10.42 6.61
N TYR A 75 -9.10 -10.50 7.75
CA TYR A 75 -7.65 -10.40 7.85
C TYR A 75 -6.95 -11.57 7.15
N LEU A 76 -7.36 -12.80 7.46
CA LEU A 76 -6.75 -14.01 6.92
C LEU A 76 -6.99 -14.16 5.41
N VAL A 77 -8.20 -13.84 4.94
CA VAL A 77 -8.52 -13.86 3.50
C VAL A 77 -7.62 -12.88 2.72
N ARG A 78 -7.38 -11.67 3.24
CA ARG A 78 -6.45 -10.74 2.58
C ARG A 78 -5.01 -11.29 2.53
N ARG A 79 -4.56 -11.98 3.58
CA ARG A 79 -3.22 -12.60 3.57
C ARG A 79 -3.14 -13.73 2.57
N LEU A 80 -4.15 -14.57 2.49
CA LEU A 80 -4.22 -15.66 1.49
C LEU A 80 -4.23 -15.12 0.06
N LEU A 81 -5.00 -14.06 -0.19
CA LEU A 81 -5.05 -13.43 -1.52
C LEU A 81 -3.72 -12.76 -1.87
N GLU A 82 -3.07 -12.12 -0.91
CA GLU A 82 -1.74 -11.52 -1.11
C GLU A 82 -0.70 -12.56 -1.51
N ASN A 83 -0.67 -13.70 -0.83
CA ASN A 83 0.27 -14.77 -1.14
C ASN A 83 -0.11 -15.56 -2.39
N GLY A 84 -1.41 -15.70 -2.64
CA GLY A 84 -1.94 -16.38 -3.81
C GLY A 84 -1.86 -15.58 -5.11
N ALA A 85 -1.55 -14.29 -5.05
CA ALA A 85 -1.44 -13.46 -6.25
C ALA A 85 -0.27 -13.91 -7.14
N ASN A 86 -0.51 -14.06 -8.45
CA ASN A 86 0.53 -14.45 -9.43
C ASN A 86 1.71 -13.47 -9.49
N SER A 87 1.52 -12.24 -9.01
CA SER A 87 2.56 -11.22 -8.89
C SER A 87 3.32 -11.26 -7.56
N SER A 88 2.92 -12.11 -6.62
CA SER A 88 3.62 -12.23 -5.34
C SER A 88 5.00 -12.87 -5.54
N PHE A 89 5.97 -12.44 -4.73
CA PHE A 89 7.30 -13.02 -4.74
C PHE A 89 7.27 -14.53 -4.45
N VAL A 90 6.42 -14.97 -3.51
CA VAL A 90 6.26 -16.36 -3.11
C VAL A 90 5.82 -17.24 -4.29
N ASN A 91 4.85 -16.79 -5.08
CA ASN A 91 4.44 -17.52 -6.29
C ASN A 91 5.47 -17.43 -7.41
N ALA A 92 6.14 -16.29 -7.53
CA ALA A 92 7.13 -16.10 -8.58
C ALA A 92 8.36 -16.97 -8.39
N ILE A 93 8.79 -17.25 -7.15
CA ILE A 93 9.96 -18.06 -6.84
C ILE A 93 9.75 -19.56 -7.12
N VAL A 94 8.52 -20.05 -7.08
CA VAL A 94 8.18 -21.46 -7.37
C VAL A 94 7.80 -21.68 -8.83
N ASP A 95 7.81 -20.63 -9.65
CA ASP A 95 7.50 -20.68 -11.08
C ASP A 95 8.79 -20.91 -11.89
N ASP A 96 9.09 -22.17 -12.20
CA ASP A 96 10.29 -22.57 -12.96
C ASP A 96 10.40 -21.90 -14.35
N SER A 97 9.32 -21.29 -14.85
CA SER A 97 9.34 -20.55 -16.11
C SER A 97 9.97 -19.15 -15.99
N LYS A 98 10.16 -18.65 -14.77
CA LYS A 98 10.72 -17.33 -14.52
C LYS A 98 12.20 -17.42 -14.16
N PRO A 99 13.08 -16.75 -14.90
CA PRO A 99 14.49 -16.68 -14.53
C PRO A 99 14.65 -15.92 -13.20
N VAL A 100 15.64 -16.33 -12.40
CA VAL A 100 15.93 -15.73 -11.09
C VAL A 100 16.21 -14.23 -11.22
N GLU A 101 16.85 -13.82 -12.32
CA GLU A 101 17.16 -12.42 -12.60
C GLU A 101 15.90 -11.54 -12.68
N ALA A 102 14.78 -12.09 -13.13
CA ALA A 102 13.51 -11.36 -13.15
C ALA A 102 12.93 -11.11 -11.75
N LEU A 103 13.34 -11.92 -10.76
CA LEU A 103 12.95 -11.73 -9.36
C LEU A 103 13.83 -10.68 -8.65
N LEU A 104 15.02 -10.42 -9.20
CA LEU A 104 16.01 -9.48 -8.68
C LEU A 104 15.93 -8.10 -9.34
N GLU A 105 14.93 -7.87 -10.23
CA GLU A 105 14.75 -6.59 -10.88
C GLU A 105 14.42 -5.50 -9.84
N ASP A 106 15.19 -4.40 -9.87
CA ASP A 106 14.93 -3.26 -8.98
C ASP A 106 13.53 -2.67 -9.25
N PRO A 107 12.64 -2.67 -8.25
CA PRO A 107 11.28 -2.16 -8.41
C PRO A 107 11.23 -0.67 -8.73
N VAL A 108 12.24 0.11 -8.35
CA VAL A 108 12.33 1.54 -8.67
C VAL A 108 12.62 1.72 -10.15
N GLU A 109 13.63 1.01 -10.68
CA GLU A 109 13.95 1.04 -12.09
C GLU A 109 12.79 0.52 -12.95
N LYS A 110 12.18 -0.58 -12.52
CA LYS A 110 10.97 -1.12 -13.17
C LYS A 110 9.87 -0.07 -13.26
N THR A 111 9.59 0.63 -12.15
CA THR A 111 8.55 1.66 -12.11
C THR A 111 8.90 2.87 -12.98
N GLN A 112 10.18 3.26 -13.04
CA GLN A 112 10.64 4.36 -13.88
C GLN A 112 10.50 4.09 -15.39
N ARG A 113 10.61 2.83 -15.80
CA ARG A 113 10.42 2.40 -17.20
C ARG A 113 8.95 2.38 -17.63
N LEU A 114 8.01 2.39 -16.67
CA LEU A 114 6.58 2.39 -16.99
C LEU A 114 6.14 3.73 -17.56
N THR A 115 5.47 3.70 -18.72
CA THR A 115 4.80 4.88 -19.29
C THR A 115 3.73 5.45 -18.34
N TYR A 116 3.09 4.56 -17.58
CA TYR A 116 2.06 4.89 -16.59
C TYR A 116 2.43 4.22 -15.27
N ARG A 117 2.41 4.97 -14.18
CA ARG A 117 2.73 4.49 -12.83
C ARG A 117 1.60 3.71 -12.15
N TYR A 118 0.48 3.50 -12.86
CA TYR A 118 -0.66 2.73 -12.38
C TYR A 118 -0.93 1.55 -13.30
N ASN A 119 -1.53 0.50 -12.76
CA ASN A 119 -1.91 -0.66 -13.55
C ASN A 119 -3.14 -0.33 -14.42
N LYS A 120 -2.96 -0.32 -15.74
CA LYS A 120 -4.03 -0.02 -16.70
C LYS A 120 -5.18 -1.04 -16.71
N GLN A 121 -4.96 -2.24 -16.20
CA GLN A 121 -6.01 -3.25 -16.08
C GLN A 121 -6.96 -2.96 -14.92
N ILE A 122 -6.54 -2.09 -13.98
CA ILE A 122 -7.40 -1.64 -12.88
C ILE A 122 -8.14 -0.40 -13.35
N GLN A 123 -9.46 -0.51 -13.46
CA GLN A 123 -10.33 0.59 -13.84
C GLN A 123 -10.26 1.70 -12.79
N GLN A 124 -10.18 2.94 -13.24
CA GLN A 124 -10.17 4.09 -12.33
C GLN A 124 -11.54 4.25 -11.66
N ALA A 125 -11.56 4.74 -10.44
CA ALA A 125 -12.81 4.94 -9.70
C ALA A 125 -13.80 5.87 -10.42
N SER A 126 -13.29 6.86 -11.19
CA SER A 126 -14.10 7.72 -12.04
C SER A 126 -14.86 6.97 -13.13
N ASP A 127 -14.27 5.90 -13.67
CA ASP A 127 -14.71 5.21 -14.86
C ASP A 127 -15.38 3.86 -14.56
N LEU A 128 -15.52 3.54 -13.27
CA LEU A 128 -16.02 2.23 -12.80
C LEU A 128 -17.39 1.87 -13.40
N TYR A 129 -18.20 2.86 -13.72
CA TYR A 129 -19.53 2.69 -14.31
C TYR A 129 -19.65 3.30 -15.72
N ALA A 130 -18.49 3.54 -16.38
CA ALA A 130 -18.52 4.02 -17.76
C ALA A 130 -19.10 2.94 -18.71
N PRO A 131 -19.81 3.34 -19.78
CA PRO A 131 -20.12 4.72 -20.20
C PRO A 131 -21.37 5.33 -19.55
N GLU A 132 -22.10 4.58 -18.71
CA GLU A 132 -23.41 4.99 -18.19
C GLU A 132 -23.32 6.21 -17.29
N ARG A 133 -22.27 6.28 -16.45
CA ARG A 133 -21.99 7.45 -15.62
C ARG A 133 -20.50 7.57 -15.28
N VAL A 134 -20.09 8.79 -14.99
CA VAL A 134 -18.75 9.08 -14.43
C VAL A 134 -18.91 9.40 -12.95
N ASN A 135 -18.15 8.71 -12.10
CA ASN A 135 -18.15 8.99 -10.66
C ASN A 135 -17.43 10.32 -10.36
N SER A 136 -17.91 11.02 -9.33
CA SER A 136 -17.19 12.19 -8.80
C SER A 136 -15.79 11.80 -8.32
N LYS A 137 -14.81 12.64 -8.63
CA LYS A 137 -13.44 12.49 -8.12
C LYS A 137 -13.31 12.77 -6.63
N GLY A 138 -14.36 13.38 -6.04
CA GLY A 138 -14.27 13.95 -4.71
C GLY A 138 -13.40 15.22 -4.69
N LEU A 139 -13.31 15.82 -3.53
CA LEU A 139 -12.45 16.98 -3.28
C LEU A 139 -11.65 16.71 -2.00
N ASP A 140 -10.36 16.92 -2.05
CA ASP A 140 -9.52 16.88 -0.85
C ASP A 140 -9.66 18.23 -0.11
N ILE A 141 -10.53 18.25 0.90
CA ILE A 141 -10.76 19.45 1.72
C ILE A 141 -9.63 19.73 2.72
N THR A 142 -8.63 18.88 2.80
CA THR A 142 -7.41 19.14 3.59
C THR A 142 -6.37 19.93 2.80
N ASP A 143 -6.46 19.93 1.47
CA ASP A 143 -5.62 20.76 0.59
C ASP A 143 -6.18 22.19 0.48
N LEU A 144 -5.41 23.17 0.95
CA LEU A 144 -5.80 24.59 0.94
C LEU A 144 -6.05 25.12 -0.48
N ASN A 145 -5.34 24.62 -1.49
CA ASN A 145 -5.56 25.06 -2.87
C ASN A 145 -6.93 24.58 -3.38
N THR A 146 -7.27 23.33 -3.08
CA THR A 146 -8.59 22.76 -3.38
C THR A 146 -9.70 23.55 -2.68
N VAL A 147 -9.54 23.86 -1.39
CA VAL A 147 -10.49 24.65 -0.63
C VAL A 147 -10.67 26.06 -1.20
N ASN A 148 -9.58 26.75 -1.56
CA ASN A 148 -9.64 28.08 -2.14
C ASN A 148 -10.31 28.09 -3.53
N THR A 149 -10.01 27.09 -4.35
CA THR A 149 -10.66 26.91 -5.65
C THR A 149 -12.17 26.67 -5.50
N LEU A 150 -12.55 25.82 -4.53
CA LEU A 150 -13.94 25.54 -4.23
C LEU A 150 -14.67 26.80 -3.74
N LYS A 151 -14.10 27.55 -2.80
CA LYS A 151 -14.66 28.82 -2.31
C LYS A 151 -14.90 29.81 -3.44
N TYR A 152 -13.91 29.99 -4.30
CA TYR A 152 -14.04 30.88 -5.47
C TYR A 152 -15.16 30.45 -6.39
N SER A 153 -15.25 29.14 -6.70
CA SER A 153 -16.29 28.59 -7.56
C SER A 153 -17.69 28.76 -6.96
N LEU A 154 -17.83 28.51 -5.65
CA LEU A 154 -19.09 28.69 -4.93
C LEU A 154 -19.53 30.16 -4.87
N SER A 155 -18.61 31.11 -4.63
CA SER A 155 -18.94 32.54 -4.64
C SER A 155 -19.45 32.98 -6.02
N ARG A 156 -18.79 32.58 -7.10
CA ARG A 156 -19.26 32.89 -8.45
C ARG A 156 -20.60 32.24 -8.76
N TRP A 157 -20.82 31.02 -8.31
CA TRP A 157 -22.09 30.34 -8.49
C TRP A 157 -23.22 31.09 -7.74
N ALA A 158 -22.99 31.52 -6.50
CA ALA A 158 -23.95 32.27 -5.70
C ALA A 158 -24.32 33.63 -6.33
N GLU A 159 -23.35 34.30 -6.98
CA GLU A 159 -23.60 35.54 -7.74
C GLU A 159 -24.43 35.30 -9.01
N GLN A 160 -24.22 34.16 -9.69
CA GLN A 160 -24.85 33.84 -10.95
C GLN A 160 -26.27 33.25 -10.80
N TYR A 161 -26.48 32.49 -9.72
CA TYR A 161 -27.74 31.77 -9.48
C TYR A 161 -28.39 32.30 -8.17
N GLN A 162 -29.25 33.28 -8.31
CA GLN A 162 -30.16 33.67 -7.22
C GLN A 162 -31.28 32.62 -7.15
N ILE A 163 -31.29 31.85 -6.07
CA ILE A 163 -32.38 30.91 -5.82
C ILE A 163 -33.55 31.70 -5.28
N ASP A 164 -34.63 31.79 -6.06
CA ASP A 164 -35.90 32.32 -5.59
C ASP A 164 -36.55 31.32 -4.61
N THR A 165 -36.41 31.59 -3.33
CA THR A 165 -37.00 30.78 -2.27
C THR A 165 -38.48 31.04 -2.05
N SER A 166 -39.07 32.03 -2.72
CA SER A 166 -40.49 32.38 -2.59
C SER A 166 -41.44 31.32 -3.17
N ALA A 167 -40.90 30.42 -4.00
CA ALA A 167 -41.65 29.32 -4.61
C ALA A 167 -41.66 28.02 -3.81
N VAL A 168 -40.98 27.94 -2.64
CA VAL A 168 -41.00 26.76 -1.80
C VAL A 168 -42.33 26.72 -1.02
N PRO A 169 -43.18 25.70 -1.20
CA PRO A 169 -44.44 25.59 -0.45
C PRO A 169 -44.16 25.56 1.06
N GLU A 170 -44.92 26.31 1.82
CA GLU A 170 -44.90 26.23 3.29
C GLU A 170 -45.24 24.79 3.70
N GLY A 171 -44.29 24.09 4.33
CA GLY A 171 -44.47 22.71 4.81
C GLY A 171 -43.65 21.63 4.10
N ALA A 172 -42.78 21.96 3.16
CA ALA A 172 -41.81 21.04 2.60
C ALA A 172 -40.54 21.01 3.47
N VAL A 173 -40.58 20.28 4.59
CA VAL A 173 -39.44 19.91 5.42
C VAL A 173 -39.40 18.41 5.53
#